data_cb578281950e0c0eaf7d9652f2f9fc0b
#
_entry.id   cb578281950e0c0eaf7d9652f2f9fc0b
#
_cell.length_a   1.000
_cell.length_b   1.000
_cell.length_c   1.000
_cell.angle_alpha   90.00
_cell.angle_beta   90.00
_cell.angle_gamma   90.00
#
_symmetry.space_group_name_H-M   'P 1'
#
loop_
_entity.id
_entity.type
_entity.pdbx_description
1 polymer ?
#
loop_
_entity_poly.entity_id
_entity_poly.type
_entity_poly.pdbx_seq_one_letter_code
_entity_poly.pdbx_strand_id
1 'polypeptide(L)'
;MRLKKLKVWGFMAVVFVMLAVLVMPSGQARAAEKTTSLVIATATTGGTYYPMGVGMASLWSIQLAKKHGIMVQAITSAGSGENVNMLRGKEVDLAILQGLFGKSAWKGLGTYKDKPLKTIRSITMLWPNVEHFVVLANKVKTGNPSDIKGLRFSLGRAGSGTERSGLTIMSALGMNRDSVKGEYLGYFESSKAMKDKRIGGANIPAGPPVAAITDLFATPGLKVKVLEFTDEQLKKINETTAYPGYRYVIKAGTYPGQKKDIRTIAQPNLLVCSEDVSEEVVYLLTKALFENPDYLRAVHKMGTFITIDNALSGLPAPLHPGALKFYKEKGLEIPKALIPQK
;
A
#
# COMPACT_ATOMS: atom_id res chain seq x y z
N MET A 1 -32.47 81.40 -38.45
CA MET A 1 -32.28 82.82 -38.16
C MET A 1 -31.15 82.97 -37.11
N ARG A 2 -30.09 83.67 -37.52
CA ARG A 2 -28.97 84.23 -36.78
C ARG A 2 -27.97 83.26 -36.05
N LEU A 3 -26.86 83.14 -36.73
CA LEU A 3 -25.49 82.94 -36.21
C LEU A 3 -25.17 83.94 -35.11
N LYS A 4 -24.36 83.52 -34.13
CA LYS A 4 -23.36 84.40 -33.51
C LYS A 4 -22.08 83.60 -33.23
N LYS A 5 -21.04 83.99 -33.88
CA LYS A 5 -19.62 83.73 -33.66
C LYS A 5 -19.20 84.27 -32.30
N LEU A 6 -18.37 83.59 -31.58
CA LEU A 6 -17.41 84.22 -30.64
C LEU A 6 -16.11 83.42 -30.58
N LYS A 7 -15.12 84.19 -30.69
CA LYS A 7 -13.71 84.13 -30.95
C LYS A 7 -12.91 83.27 -29.96
N VAL A 8 -11.92 82.66 -30.55
CA VAL A 8 -10.68 82.10 -30.00
C VAL A 8 -9.92 83.16 -29.20
N TRP A 9 -9.41 82.78 -28.03
CA TRP A 9 -8.17 83.32 -27.46
C TRP A 9 -7.52 82.23 -26.67
N GLY A 10 -6.27 81.95 -27.05
CA GLY A 10 -5.43 80.89 -26.51
C GLY A 10 -4.86 81.21 -25.13
N PHE A 11 -4.62 80.19 -24.42
CA PHE A 11 -3.67 80.19 -23.32
C PHE A 11 -2.85 78.90 -23.40
N MET A 12 -1.58 79.12 -23.76
CA MET A 12 -0.55 78.04 -23.69
C MET A 12 -0.24 77.83 -22.20
N ALA A 13 -0.72 76.77 -21.67
CA ALA A 13 -0.29 76.22 -20.36
C ALA A 13 0.70 75.09 -20.61
N VAL A 14 1.96 75.36 -20.33
CA VAL A 14 3.06 74.40 -20.29
C VAL A 14 2.81 73.46 -19.08
N VAL A 15 2.36 72.22 -19.38
CA VAL A 15 2.27 71.20 -18.33
C VAL A 15 3.61 70.51 -18.27
N PHE A 16 4.37 70.80 -17.22
CA PHE A 16 5.54 70.01 -16.81
C PHE A 16 5.04 68.69 -16.30
N VAL A 17 5.13 67.61 -17.09
CA VAL A 17 4.91 66.23 -16.62
C VAL A 17 6.17 65.81 -15.87
N MET A 18 6.14 65.91 -14.54
CA MET A 18 7.09 65.18 -13.69
C MET A 18 6.89 63.70 -13.87
N LEU A 19 7.80 63.04 -14.58
CA LEU A 19 7.94 61.58 -14.61
C LEU A 19 8.44 61.11 -13.22
N ALA A 20 7.53 60.89 -12.29
CA ALA A 20 7.86 60.13 -11.08
C ALA A 20 8.12 58.70 -11.48
N VAL A 21 9.38 58.31 -11.68
CA VAL A 21 9.81 56.93 -11.76
C VAL A 21 9.52 56.29 -10.42
N LEU A 22 8.37 55.61 -10.31
CA LEU A 22 8.07 54.69 -9.23
C LEU A 22 9.09 53.55 -9.33
N VAL A 23 10.17 53.62 -8.58
CA VAL A 23 11.05 52.51 -8.26
C VAL A 23 10.21 51.56 -7.38
N MET A 24 9.45 50.69 -8.02
CA MET A 24 8.89 49.54 -7.32
C MET A 24 10.06 48.72 -6.78
N PRO A 25 10.10 48.43 -5.48
CA PRO A 25 11.08 47.48 -5.00
C PRO A 25 10.87 46.21 -5.81
N SER A 26 11.88 45.78 -6.56
CA SER A 26 11.94 44.48 -7.20
C SER A 26 11.73 43.44 -6.10
N GLY A 27 10.46 43.07 -5.91
CA GLY A 27 10.13 41.90 -5.08
C GLY A 27 10.99 40.78 -5.63
N GLN A 28 11.95 40.33 -4.83
CA GLN A 28 12.69 39.12 -5.13
C GLN A 28 11.63 38.05 -5.48
N ALA A 29 11.56 37.68 -6.74
CA ALA A 29 10.80 36.56 -7.16
C ALA A 29 11.38 35.38 -6.38
N ARG A 30 10.70 35.01 -5.30
CA ARG A 30 11.01 33.79 -4.53
C ARG A 30 10.96 32.68 -5.55
N ALA A 31 12.13 32.15 -5.90
CA ALA A 31 12.22 31.03 -6.81
C ALA A 31 11.15 30.02 -6.36
N ALA A 32 10.26 29.65 -7.25
CA ALA A 32 9.23 28.68 -6.93
C ALA A 32 9.94 27.45 -6.37
N GLU A 33 9.76 27.19 -5.09
CA GLU A 33 10.37 26.06 -4.40
C GLU A 33 9.95 24.82 -5.19
N LYS A 34 10.93 24.06 -5.72
CA LYS A 34 10.69 22.91 -6.60
C LYS A 34 9.89 21.88 -5.82
N THR A 35 8.58 21.84 -6.05
CA THR A 35 7.69 20.88 -5.40
C THR A 35 7.90 19.51 -6.01
N THR A 36 8.19 18.51 -5.18
CA THR A 36 8.24 17.10 -5.56
C THR A 36 6.92 16.45 -5.17
N SER A 37 6.13 16.04 -6.17
CA SER A 37 4.87 15.32 -5.97
C SER A 37 5.09 13.84 -6.24
N LEU A 38 4.74 12.99 -5.29
CA LEU A 38 4.89 11.54 -5.37
C LEU A 38 3.53 10.84 -5.21
N VAL A 39 3.41 9.68 -5.83
CA VAL A 39 2.22 8.84 -5.76
C VAL A 39 2.57 7.50 -5.15
N ILE A 40 1.78 7.06 -4.15
CA ILE A 40 1.87 5.71 -3.58
C ILE A 40 0.66 4.86 -3.98
N ALA A 41 0.91 3.73 -4.65
CA ALA A 41 -0.13 2.75 -4.96
C ALA A 41 -0.44 1.86 -3.74
N THR A 42 -1.72 1.67 -3.44
CA THR A 42 -2.22 0.93 -2.29
C THR A 42 -2.96 -0.34 -2.71
N ALA A 43 -4.26 -0.46 -2.41
CA ALA A 43 -5.14 -1.53 -2.87
C ALA A 43 -6.61 -1.10 -2.74
N THR A 44 -7.53 -2.08 -2.79
CA THR A 44 -8.96 -1.86 -2.59
C THR A 44 -9.27 -1.37 -1.17
N THR A 45 -10.34 -0.62 -1.02
CA THR A 45 -10.91 -0.28 0.29
C THR A 45 -11.34 -1.55 1.04
N GLY A 46 -11.50 -1.48 2.36
CA GLY A 46 -11.87 -2.64 3.19
C GLY A 46 -10.70 -3.50 3.69
N GLY A 47 -9.49 -3.31 3.13
CA GLY A 47 -8.22 -3.88 3.61
C GLY A 47 -7.36 -2.87 4.35
N THR A 48 -6.12 -3.25 4.68
CA THR A 48 -5.19 -2.43 5.46
C THR A 48 -4.31 -1.52 4.58
N TYR A 49 -4.09 -1.86 3.31
CA TYR A 49 -3.22 -1.07 2.41
C TYR A 49 -3.72 0.35 2.22
N TYR A 50 -5.02 0.51 1.94
CA TYR A 50 -5.57 1.82 1.64
C TYR A 50 -5.48 2.79 2.83
N PRO A 51 -6.05 2.49 4.02
CA PRO A 51 -5.95 3.42 5.16
C PRO A 51 -4.51 3.70 5.57
N MET A 52 -3.63 2.69 5.58
CA MET A 52 -2.22 2.90 5.93
C MET A 52 -1.47 3.69 4.86
N GLY A 53 -1.75 3.47 3.58
CA GLY A 53 -1.15 4.25 2.48
C GLY A 53 -1.57 5.72 2.53
N VAL A 54 -2.86 5.98 2.80
CA VAL A 54 -3.35 7.36 3.03
C VAL A 54 -2.69 7.97 4.27
N GLY A 55 -2.56 7.19 5.36
CA GLY A 55 -1.88 7.63 6.57
C GLY A 55 -0.42 7.99 6.33
N MET A 56 0.33 7.15 5.62
CA MET A 56 1.72 7.43 5.25
C MET A 56 1.83 8.67 4.35
N ALA A 57 1.01 8.78 3.31
CA ALA A 57 1.00 9.93 2.41
C ALA A 57 0.70 11.24 3.14
N SER A 58 -0.28 11.22 4.05
CA SER A 58 -0.63 12.37 4.89
C SER A 58 0.51 12.72 5.84
N LEU A 59 1.11 11.75 6.51
CA LEU A 59 2.26 11.96 7.39
C LEU A 59 3.41 12.65 6.64
N TRP A 60 3.80 12.10 5.48
CA TRP A 60 4.88 12.66 4.68
C TRP A 60 4.57 14.08 4.21
N SER A 61 3.36 14.33 3.73
CA SER A 61 2.95 15.67 3.29
C SER A 61 2.94 16.67 4.45
N ILE A 62 2.45 16.29 5.64
CA ILE A 62 2.46 17.15 6.84
C ILE A 62 3.90 17.48 7.26
N GLN A 63 4.79 16.48 7.29
CA GLN A 63 6.16 16.66 7.80
C GLN A 63 7.09 17.36 6.79
N LEU A 64 6.85 17.13 5.49
CA LEU A 64 7.87 17.46 4.47
C LEU A 64 7.44 18.56 3.49
N ALA A 65 6.15 18.86 3.33
CA ALA A 65 5.71 19.83 2.32
C ALA A 65 6.28 21.21 2.57
N LYS A 66 6.16 21.74 3.78
CA LYS A 66 6.58 23.12 4.11
C LYS A 66 8.10 23.31 4.06
N LYS A 67 8.87 22.30 4.48
CA LYS A 67 10.33 22.41 4.63
C LYS A 67 11.11 21.93 3.41
N HIS A 68 10.56 20.94 2.72
CA HIS A 68 11.28 20.26 1.64
C HIS A 68 10.50 20.24 0.31
N GLY A 69 9.31 20.84 0.26
CA GLY A 69 8.48 20.86 -0.94
C GLY A 69 7.99 19.48 -1.38
N ILE A 70 7.96 18.46 -0.48
CA ILE A 70 7.58 17.09 -0.82
C ILE A 70 6.11 16.84 -0.44
N MET A 71 5.31 16.43 -1.41
CA MET A 71 3.92 16.02 -1.23
C MET A 71 3.73 14.60 -1.74
N VAL A 72 2.91 13.81 -1.03
CA VAL A 72 2.62 12.42 -1.42
C VAL A 72 1.11 12.21 -1.47
N GLN A 73 0.63 11.56 -2.52
CA GLN A 73 -0.76 11.16 -2.68
C GLN A 73 -0.88 9.64 -2.69
N ALA A 74 -1.91 9.12 -2.03
CA ALA A 74 -2.24 7.70 -2.06
C ALA A 74 -3.36 7.43 -3.05
N ILE A 75 -3.19 6.41 -3.89
CA ILE A 75 -4.22 5.97 -4.84
C ILE A 75 -4.64 4.52 -4.56
N THR A 76 -5.89 4.20 -4.91
CA THR A 76 -6.40 2.82 -4.89
C THR A 76 -5.90 2.04 -6.10
N SER A 77 -5.84 0.72 -5.95
CA SER A 77 -5.55 -0.23 -7.03
C SER A 77 -6.21 -1.58 -6.77
N ALA A 78 -5.99 -2.56 -7.61
CA ALA A 78 -6.34 -3.95 -7.30
C ALA A 78 -5.37 -4.59 -6.29
N GLY A 79 -4.24 -3.94 -5.98
CA GLY A 79 -3.20 -4.42 -5.06
C GLY A 79 -1.90 -4.82 -5.75
N SER A 80 -1.11 -5.68 -5.11
CA SER A 80 0.30 -5.89 -5.44
C SER A 80 0.60 -6.18 -6.92
N GLY A 81 -0.27 -6.90 -7.63
CA GLY A 81 -0.06 -7.21 -9.05
C GLY A 81 -0.12 -5.96 -9.93
N GLU A 82 -1.17 -5.15 -9.74
CA GLU A 82 -1.32 -3.87 -10.42
C GLU A 82 -0.23 -2.89 -10.00
N ASN A 83 0.10 -2.83 -8.71
CA ASN A 83 1.14 -1.95 -8.18
C ASN A 83 2.52 -2.20 -8.83
N VAL A 84 2.88 -3.46 -9.08
CA VAL A 84 4.11 -3.80 -9.82
C VAL A 84 4.04 -3.28 -11.26
N ASN A 85 2.88 -3.38 -11.92
CA ASN A 85 2.71 -2.86 -13.29
C ASN A 85 2.78 -1.33 -13.31
N MET A 86 2.17 -0.66 -12.35
CA MET A 86 2.22 0.82 -12.21
C MET A 86 3.64 1.33 -11.95
N LEU A 87 4.43 0.64 -11.08
CA LEU A 87 5.85 0.95 -10.89
C LEU A 87 6.64 0.74 -12.19
N ARG A 88 6.36 -0.35 -12.93
CA ARG A 88 6.99 -0.62 -14.23
C ARG A 88 6.67 0.45 -15.27
N GLY A 89 5.40 0.89 -15.31
CA GLY A 89 4.91 1.96 -16.20
C GLY A 89 5.30 3.36 -15.75
N LYS A 90 5.96 3.50 -14.59
CA LYS A 90 6.27 4.80 -13.94
C LYS A 90 5.02 5.65 -13.68
N GLU A 91 3.88 5.00 -13.44
CA GLU A 91 2.61 5.65 -13.09
C GLU A 91 2.57 6.03 -11.60
N VAL A 92 3.41 5.37 -10.78
CA VAL A 92 3.57 5.64 -9.35
C VAL A 92 5.04 5.57 -8.95
N ASP A 93 5.40 6.28 -7.90
CA ASP A 93 6.76 6.36 -7.37
C ASP A 93 6.98 5.33 -6.26
N LEU A 94 5.94 5.07 -5.47
CA LEU A 94 5.96 4.17 -4.32
C LEU A 94 4.82 3.16 -4.42
N ALA A 95 4.99 2.01 -3.80
CA ALA A 95 3.93 1.01 -3.72
C ALA A 95 4.01 0.16 -2.47
N ILE A 96 2.84 -0.33 -2.02
CA ILE A 96 2.77 -1.40 -1.02
C ILE A 96 2.65 -2.73 -1.77
N LEU A 97 3.55 -3.68 -1.46
CA LEU A 97 3.57 -5.01 -2.07
C LEU A 97 3.57 -6.10 -1.01
N GLN A 98 2.89 -7.22 -1.31
CA GLN A 98 3.10 -8.48 -0.60
C GLN A 98 4.52 -9.00 -0.89
N GLY A 99 5.14 -9.68 0.07
CA GLY A 99 6.46 -10.29 -0.07
C GLY A 99 6.57 -11.24 -1.26
N LEU A 100 5.53 -12.04 -1.51
CA LEU A 100 5.43 -12.91 -2.70
C LEU A 100 5.60 -12.11 -4.01
N PHE A 101 4.94 -10.95 -4.12
CA PHE A 101 5.01 -10.10 -5.32
C PHE A 101 6.35 -9.39 -5.45
N GLY A 102 6.83 -8.80 -4.38
CA GLY A 102 8.15 -8.17 -4.37
C GLY A 102 9.26 -9.15 -4.79
N LYS A 103 9.26 -10.36 -4.19
CA LYS A 103 10.21 -11.42 -4.55
C LYS A 103 10.05 -11.90 -5.99
N SER A 104 8.80 -12.11 -6.43
CA SER A 104 8.53 -12.60 -7.79
C SER A 104 8.89 -11.56 -8.86
N ALA A 105 8.54 -10.30 -8.66
CA ALA A 105 8.87 -9.21 -9.58
C ALA A 105 10.39 -9.00 -9.66
N TRP A 106 11.09 -8.95 -8.52
CA TRP A 106 12.54 -8.76 -8.49
C TRP A 106 13.31 -9.93 -9.13
N LYS A 107 12.91 -11.18 -8.81
CA LYS A 107 13.61 -12.39 -9.28
C LYS A 107 13.14 -12.90 -10.65
N GLY A 108 12.07 -12.34 -11.22
CA GLY A 108 11.51 -12.86 -12.47
C GLY A 108 10.83 -14.21 -12.28
N LEU A 109 10.02 -14.39 -11.22
CA LEU A 109 9.34 -15.67 -10.96
C LEU A 109 7.86 -15.61 -11.38
N GLY A 110 7.32 -16.76 -11.77
CA GLY A 110 5.91 -16.91 -12.12
C GLY A 110 5.51 -15.98 -13.27
N THR A 111 4.54 -15.10 -13.09
CA THR A 111 4.06 -14.17 -14.14
C THR A 111 5.11 -13.12 -14.56
N TYR A 112 6.20 -13.01 -13.81
CA TYR A 112 7.32 -12.11 -14.11
C TYR A 112 8.53 -12.84 -14.72
N LYS A 113 8.37 -14.14 -15.07
CA LYS A 113 9.38 -14.86 -15.85
C LYS A 113 9.70 -14.07 -17.10
N ASP A 114 10.97 -13.95 -17.45
CA ASP A 114 11.49 -13.22 -18.61
C ASP A 114 11.27 -11.69 -18.58
N LYS A 115 10.61 -11.15 -17.55
CA LYS A 115 10.40 -9.71 -17.34
C LYS A 115 10.55 -9.28 -15.87
N PRO A 116 11.71 -9.52 -15.24
CA PRO A 116 11.95 -9.04 -13.89
C PRO A 116 11.86 -7.51 -13.82
N LEU A 117 11.49 -6.99 -12.66
CA LEU A 117 11.50 -5.54 -12.40
C LEU A 117 12.68 -5.19 -11.51
N LYS A 118 13.83 -4.92 -12.13
CA LYS A 118 15.09 -4.60 -11.44
C LYS A 118 15.22 -3.14 -10.99
N THR A 119 14.26 -2.31 -11.38
CA THR A 119 14.19 -0.89 -11.02
C THR A 119 13.48 -0.63 -9.69
N ILE A 120 12.89 -1.65 -9.04
CA ILE A 120 12.34 -1.46 -7.70
C ILE A 120 13.46 -1.47 -6.65
N ARG A 121 13.25 -0.67 -5.60
CA ARG A 121 14.10 -0.63 -4.41
C ARG A 121 13.23 -0.79 -3.17
N SER A 122 13.75 -1.51 -2.19
CA SER A 122 13.08 -1.67 -0.90
C SER A 122 13.29 -0.45 -0.03
N ILE A 123 12.23 -0.01 0.66
CA ILE A 123 12.34 0.99 1.72
C ILE A 123 12.28 0.28 3.07
N THR A 124 11.18 -0.43 3.37
CA THR A 124 11.01 -1.10 4.66
C THR A 124 9.97 -2.22 4.59
N MET A 125 10.04 -3.16 5.53
CA MET A 125 8.90 -4.01 5.90
C MET A 125 7.89 -3.17 6.68
N LEU A 126 6.60 -3.37 6.39
CA LEU A 126 5.53 -2.59 6.99
C LEU A 126 4.81 -3.36 8.11
N TRP A 127 4.07 -4.41 7.76
CA TRP A 127 3.32 -5.24 8.70
C TRP A 127 3.02 -6.62 8.11
N PRO A 128 2.62 -7.61 8.94
CA PRO A 128 2.18 -8.92 8.46
C PRO A 128 0.95 -8.84 7.55
N ASN A 129 1.03 -9.42 6.37
CA ASN A 129 -0.11 -9.67 5.50
C ASN A 129 -0.70 -11.04 5.87
N VAL A 130 -1.73 -11.02 6.71
CA VAL A 130 -2.29 -12.21 7.35
C VAL A 130 -3.37 -12.81 6.47
N GLU A 131 -3.28 -14.10 6.15
CA GLU A 131 -4.27 -14.80 5.33
C GLU A 131 -5.57 -15.03 6.13
N HIS A 132 -6.69 -14.61 5.55
CA HIS A 132 -8.02 -14.87 6.06
C HIS A 132 -8.82 -15.60 5.00
N PHE A 133 -8.75 -16.94 5.01
CA PHE A 133 -9.69 -17.77 4.29
C PHE A 133 -10.98 -17.82 5.12
N VAL A 134 -11.86 -16.85 4.90
CA VAL A 134 -13.11 -16.73 5.66
C VAL A 134 -14.25 -17.44 4.94
N VAL A 135 -15.02 -18.22 5.67
CA VAL A 135 -16.19 -18.96 5.13
C VAL A 135 -17.41 -18.78 6.03
N LEU A 136 -18.60 -18.97 5.46
CA LEU A 136 -19.83 -19.11 6.24
C LEU A 136 -19.72 -20.33 7.16
N ALA A 137 -20.08 -20.21 8.43
CA ALA A 137 -19.86 -21.25 9.44
C ALA A 137 -20.52 -22.60 9.09
N ASN A 138 -21.65 -22.57 8.37
CA ASN A 138 -22.32 -23.80 7.89
C ASN A 138 -21.60 -24.49 6.73
N LYS A 139 -20.51 -23.93 6.22
CA LYS A 139 -19.65 -24.54 5.18
C LYS A 139 -18.39 -25.18 5.78
N VAL A 140 -18.15 -24.99 7.06
CA VAL A 140 -17.00 -25.55 7.77
C VAL A 140 -17.22 -27.05 8.03
N LYS A 141 -16.24 -27.88 7.63
CA LYS A 141 -16.20 -29.34 7.85
C LYS A 141 -15.02 -29.69 8.73
N THR A 142 -13.83 -29.30 8.32
CA THR A 142 -12.56 -29.60 8.98
C THR A 142 -11.97 -28.40 9.74
N GLY A 143 -12.34 -27.19 9.33
CA GLY A 143 -11.81 -25.94 9.87
C GLY A 143 -10.49 -25.51 9.22
N ASN A 144 -10.02 -26.19 8.18
CA ASN A 144 -8.81 -25.85 7.43
C ASN A 144 -9.13 -25.45 5.97
N PRO A 145 -8.15 -24.98 5.17
CA PRO A 145 -8.40 -24.46 3.82
C PRO A 145 -9.07 -25.43 2.85
N SER A 146 -9.07 -26.74 3.11
CA SER A 146 -9.78 -27.71 2.24
C SER A 146 -11.29 -27.50 2.21
N ASP A 147 -11.86 -26.84 3.21
CA ASP A 147 -13.29 -26.56 3.32
C ASP A 147 -13.83 -25.62 2.23
N ILE A 148 -12.93 -24.95 1.49
CA ILE A 148 -13.34 -24.09 0.36
C ILE A 148 -13.71 -24.88 -0.89
N LYS A 149 -13.34 -26.15 -1.00
CA LYS A 149 -13.58 -26.97 -2.19
C LYS A 149 -15.05 -27.02 -2.56
N GLY A 150 -15.35 -26.75 -3.83
CA GLY A 150 -16.70 -26.73 -4.40
C GLY A 150 -17.52 -25.48 -4.04
N LEU A 151 -17.02 -24.60 -3.17
CA LEU A 151 -17.72 -23.37 -2.83
C LEU A 151 -17.65 -22.34 -3.97
N ARG A 152 -18.68 -21.51 -4.07
CA ARG A 152 -18.57 -20.21 -4.70
C ARG A 152 -17.73 -19.35 -3.76
N PHE A 153 -16.51 -18.99 -4.21
CA PHE A 153 -15.48 -18.43 -3.35
C PHE A 153 -14.78 -17.24 -4.02
N SER A 154 -14.68 -16.10 -3.33
CA SER A 154 -13.96 -14.97 -3.85
C SER A 154 -12.45 -15.14 -3.68
N LEU A 155 -11.74 -15.14 -4.80
CA LEU A 155 -10.29 -15.20 -4.89
C LEU A 155 -9.60 -13.85 -4.76
N GLY A 156 -10.39 -12.75 -4.64
CA GLY A 156 -9.90 -11.38 -4.77
C GLY A 156 -10.02 -10.86 -6.20
N ARG A 157 -9.75 -9.58 -6.43
CA ARG A 157 -9.79 -9.00 -7.79
C ARG A 157 -8.81 -9.73 -8.71
N ALA A 158 -9.18 -9.86 -9.97
CA ALA A 158 -8.33 -10.45 -11.00
C ALA A 158 -6.99 -9.68 -11.10
N GLY A 159 -5.87 -10.39 -11.18
CA GLY A 159 -4.53 -9.79 -11.22
C GLY A 159 -4.03 -9.25 -9.88
N SER A 160 -4.82 -9.36 -8.81
CA SER A 160 -4.46 -8.86 -7.48
C SER A 160 -3.44 -9.73 -6.76
N GLY A 161 -2.82 -9.15 -5.73
CA GLY A 161 -2.01 -9.91 -4.78
C GLY A 161 -2.81 -10.99 -4.05
N THR A 162 -4.07 -10.72 -3.76
CA THR A 162 -5.01 -11.64 -3.10
C THR A 162 -5.25 -12.90 -3.94
N GLU A 163 -5.59 -12.73 -5.21
CA GLU A 163 -5.77 -13.86 -6.13
C GLU A 163 -4.51 -14.72 -6.19
N ARG A 164 -3.36 -14.07 -6.38
CA ARG A 164 -2.10 -14.81 -6.55
C ARG A 164 -1.67 -15.53 -5.30
N SER A 165 -1.72 -14.88 -4.11
CA SER A 165 -1.35 -15.54 -2.87
C SER A 165 -2.30 -16.70 -2.56
N GLY A 166 -3.60 -16.50 -2.73
CA GLY A 166 -4.61 -17.54 -2.55
C GLY A 166 -4.39 -18.75 -3.46
N LEU A 167 -4.19 -18.54 -4.76
CA LEU A 167 -3.92 -19.62 -5.71
C LEU A 167 -2.57 -20.31 -5.43
N THR A 168 -1.56 -19.58 -4.99
CA THR A 168 -0.26 -20.16 -4.60
C THR A 168 -0.42 -21.08 -3.38
N ILE A 169 -1.15 -20.65 -2.35
CA ILE A 169 -1.46 -21.45 -1.17
C ILE A 169 -2.30 -22.68 -1.56
N MET A 170 -3.35 -22.47 -2.34
CA MET A 170 -4.23 -23.56 -2.81
C MET A 170 -3.41 -24.61 -3.57
N SER A 171 -2.53 -24.20 -4.48
CA SER A 171 -1.67 -25.12 -5.26
C SER A 171 -0.79 -25.99 -4.36
N ALA A 172 -0.14 -25.40 -3.35
CA ALA A 172 0.66 -26.15 -2.38
C ALA A 172 -0.18 -27.20 -1.61
N LEU A 173 -1.45 -26.90 -1.38
CA LEU A 173 -2.38 -27.78 -0.66
C LEU A 173 -3.12 -28.77 -1.58
N GLY A 174 -2.70 -28.92 -2.85
CA GLY A 174 -3.31 -29.84 -3.82
C GLY A 174 -4.67 -29.38 -4.34
N MET A 175 -4.88 -28.08 -4.37
CA MET A 175 -6.05 -27.43 -4.97
C MET A 175 -5.60 -26.55 -6.15
N ASN A 176 -6.49 -26.32 -7.09
CA ASN A 176 -6.28 -25.40 -8.20
C ASN A 176 -7.46 -24.42 -8.30
N ARG A 177 -7.47 -23.59 -9.35
CA ARG A 177 -8.56 -22.62 -9.59
C ARG A 177 -9.93 -23.31 -9.71
N ASP A 178 -10.00 -24.49 -10.32
CA ASP A 178 -11.24 -25.25 -10.55
C ASP A 178 -11.73 -25.97 -9.28
N SER A 179 -10.91 -25.99 -8.23
CA SER A 179 -11.33 -26.51 -6.92
C SER A 179 -12.42 -25.68 -6.25
N VAL A 180 -12.67 -24.47 -6.75
CA VAL A 180 -13.73 -23.56 -6.29
C VAL A 180 -14.49 -22.99 -7.50
N LYS A 181 -15.73 -22.52 -7.29
CA LYS A 181 -16.43 -21.65 -8.24
C LYS A 181 -15.97 -20.23 -7.99
N GLY A 182 -14.87 -19.83 -8.68
CA GLY A 182 -14.14 -18.60 -8.40
C GLY A 182 -14.91 -17.34 -8.72
N GLU A 183 -14.92 -16.39 -7.80
CA GLU A 183 -15.40 -15.02 -7.96
C GLU A 183 -14.22 -14.04 -7.77
N TYR A 184 -14.27 -12.89 -8.46
CA TYR A 184 -13.16 -11.93 -8.47
C TYR A 184 -13.59 -10.58 -7.90
N LEU A 185 -13.80 -10.54 -6.60
CA LEU A 185 -14.38 -9.40 -5.89
C LEU A 185 -13.34 -8.69 -5.01
N GLY A 186 -13.52 -7.40 -4.79
CA GLY A 186 -12.80 -6.65 -3.76
C GLY A 186 -13.25 -7.08 -2.36
N TYR A 187 -12.64 -6.53 -1.32
CA TYR A 187 -12.87 -7.02 0.05
C TYR A 187 -14.26 -6.70 0.57
N PHE A 188 -14.74 -5.47 0.43
CA PHE A 188 -16.11 -5.12 0.83
C PHE A 188 -17.15 -5.78 -0.07
N GLU A 189 -16.89 -5.91 -1.36
CA GLU A 189 -17.77 -6.63 -2.29
C GLU A 189 -17.88 -8.11 -1.91
N SER A 190 -16.76 -8.73 -1.48
CA SER A 190 -16.74 -10.11 -0.97
C SER A 190 -17.55 -10.22 0.33
N SER A 191 -17.35 -9.29 1.28
CA SER A 191 -18.12 -9.23 2.52
C SER A 191 -19.61 -9.12 2.21
N LYS A 192 -20.02 -8.20 1.34
CA LYS A 192 -21.42 -8.03 0.92
C LYS A 192 -21.97 -9.30 0.28
N ALA A 193 -21.23 -9.93 -0.65
CA ALA A 193 -21.67 -11.15 -1.31
C ALA A 193 -21.82 -12.33 -0.34
N MET A 194 -21.01 -12.41 0.72
CA MET A 194 -21.18 -13.40 1.80
C MET A 194 -22.42 -13.09 2.67
N LYS A 195 -22.67 -11.83 3.04
CA LYS A 195 -23.87 -11.43 3.77
C LYS A 195 -25.15 -11.76 2.99
N ASP A 196 -25.12 -11.54 1.68
CA ASP A 196 -26.21 -11.88 0.75
C ASP A 196 -26.27 -13.40 0.45
N LYS A 197 -25.38 -14.22 1.02
CA LYS A 197 -25.25 -15.67 0.77
C LYS A 197 -25.04 -16.03 -0.71
N ARG A 198 -24.55 -15.08 -1.52
CA ARG A 198 -24.22 -15.31 -2.94
C ARG A 198 -22.92 -16.10 -3.12
N ILE A 199 -22.01 -16.00 -2.14
CA ILE A 199 -20.76 -16.78 -2.07
C ILE A 199 -20.64 -17.44 -0.70
N GLY A 200 -19.93 -18.58 -0.65
CA GLY A 200 -19.72 -19.33 0.57
C GLY A 200 -18.49 -18.89 1.38
N GLY A 201 -17.61 -18.09 0.79
CA GLY A 201 -16.40 -17.61 1.45
C GLY A 201 -15.54 -16.73 0.56
N ALA A 202 -14.46 -16.20 1.12
CA ALA A 202 -13.51 -15.35 0.44
C ALA A 202 -12.11 -15.47 1.04
N ASN A 203 -11.08 -15.24 0.23
CA ASN A 203 -9.74 -14.95 0.71
C ASN A 203 -9.56 -13.42 0.85
N ILE A 204 -9.19 -12.95 2.05
CA ILE A 204 -9.04 -11.52 2.37
C ILE A 204 -7.72 -11.31 3.13
N PRO A 205 -6.55 -11.47 2.49
CA PRO A 205 -5.25 -11.31 3.13
C PRO A 205 -4.99 -9.82 3.45
N ALA A 206 -4.88 -9.50 4.73
CA ALA A 206 -4.61 -8.15 5.21
C ALA A 206 -4.11 -8.14 6.65
N GLY A 207 -3.62 -6.99 7.14
CA GLY A 207 -3.27 -6.81 8.55
C GLY A 207 -4.50 -6.69 9.44
N PRO A 208 -4.68 -7.56 10.46
CA PRO A 208 -5.84 -7.49 11.36
C PRO A 208 -5.77 -6.30 12.35
N PRO A 209 -6.94 -5.73 12.76
CA PRO A 209 -8.28 -6.07 12.32
C PRO A 209 -8.58 -5.57 10.90
N VAL A 210 -9.16 -6.41 10.06
CA VAL A 210 -9.50 -6.08 8.67
C VAL A 210 -10.94 -5.58 8.61
N ALA A 211 -11.19 -4.41 8.06
CA ALA A 211 -12.51 -3.77 8.07
C ALA A 211 -13.60 -4.67 7.45
N ALA A 212 -13.33 -5.29 6.29
CA ALA A 212 -14.27 -6.19 5.64
C ALA A 212 -14.55 -7.48 6.45
N ILE A 213 -13.57 -7.98 7.21
CA ILE A 213 -13.76 -9.12 8.12
C ILE A 213 -14.52 -8.69 9.36
N THR A 214 -14.20 -7.52 9.93
CA THR A 214 -14.92 -6.94 11.06
C THR A 214 -16.40 -6.78 10.73
N ASP A 215 -16.73 -6.30 9.52
CA ASP A 215 -18.11 -6.17 9.01
C ASP A 215 -18.84 -7.52 8.96
N LEU A 216 -18.18 -8.60 8.53
CA LEU A 216 -18.74 -9.95 8.55
C LEU A 216 -19.03 -10.44 9.98
N PHE A 217 -18.08 -10.29 10.90
CA PHE A 217 -18.23 -10.74 12.29
C PHE A 217 -19.26 -9.91 13.05
N ALA A 218 -19.42 -8.63 12.72
CA ALA A 218 -20.39 -7.73 13.35
C ALA A 218 -21.83 -7.89 12.82
N THR A 219 -22.03 -8.60 11.70
CA THR A 219 -23.35 -8.73 11.06
C THR A 219 -24.30 -9.62 11.88
N PRO A 220 -25.44 -9.11 12.38
CA PRO A 220 -26.39 -9.89 13.16
C PRO A 220 -26.88 -11.14 12.39
N GLY A 221 -26.93 -12.28 13.08
CA GLY A 221 -27.41 -13.54 12.50
C GLY A 221 -26.47 -14.22 11.51
N LEU A 222 -25.41 -13.56 11.08
CA LEU A 222 -24.34 -14.16 10.27
C LEU A 222 -23.31 -14.85 11.17
N LYS A 223 -22.96 -16.09 10.82
CA LYS A 223 -21.87 -16.80 11.48
C LYS A 223 -20.80 -17.12 10.45
N VAL A 224 -19.60 -16.64 10.67
CA VAL A 224 -18.43 -16.88 9.81
C VAL A 224 -17.29 -17.50 10.62
N LYS A 225 -16.37 -18.17 9.91
CA LYS A 225 -15.12 -18.70 10.48
C LYS A 225 -13.97 -18.38 9.56
N VAL A 226 -12.86 -17.93 10.11
CA VAL A 226 -11.56 -17.91 9.43
C VAL A 226 -10.95 -19.29 9.60
N LEU A 227 -10.58 -19.93 8.49
CA LEU A 227 -9.98 -21.26 8.46
C LEU A 227 -8.54 -21.21 8.97
N GLU A 228 -8.14 -22.28 9.68
CA GLU A 228 -6.83 -22.36 10.32
C GLU A 228 -5.87 -23.20 9.50
N PHE A 229 -4.58 -22.87 9.56
CA PHE A 229 -3.51 -23.59 8.88
C PHE A 229 -2.71 -24.42 9.89
N THR A 230 -2.43 -25.69 9.56
CA THR A 230 -1.52 -26.52 10.35
C THR A 230 -0.05 -26.14 10.09
N ASP A 231 0.86 -26.63 10.93
CA ASP A 231 2.30 -26.38 10.73
C ASP A 231 2.84 -27.16 9.52
N GLU A 232 2.28 -28.35 9.25
CA GLU A 232 2.58 -29.16 8.05
C GLU A 232 2.14 -28.43 6.77
N GLN A 233 0.96 -27.80 6.79
CA GLN A 233 0.48 -26.99 5.65
C GLN A 233 1.40 -25.80 5.40
N LEU A 234 1.80 -25.07 6.44
CA LEU A 234 2.74 -23.96 6.32
C LEU A 234 4.10 -24.43 5.77
N LYS A 235 4.64 -25.52 6.32
CA LYS A 235 5.88 -26.14 5.82
C LYS A 235 5.78 -26.45 4.33
N LYS A 236 4.73 -27.16 3.93
CA LYS A 236 4.49 -27.54 2.53
C LYS A 236 4.39 -26.32 1.61
N ILE A 237 3.68 -25.26 2.03
CA ILE A 237 3.58 -24.01 1.26
C ILE A 237 4.96 -23.41 1.02
N ASN A 238 5.78 -23.31 2.04
CA ASN A 238 7.12 -22.71 1.94
C ASN A 238 8.09 -23.56 1.10
N GLU A 239 8.01 -24.87 1.16
CA GLU A 239 8.90 -25.78 0.43
C GLU A 239 8.54 -25.89 -1.06
N THR A 240 7.26 -25.76 -1.40
CA THR A 240 6.78 -26.02 -2.77
C THR A 240 6.47 -24.74 -3.55
N THR A 241 6.53 -23.57 -2.92
CA THR A 241 6.19 -22.31 -3.57
C THR A 241 7.17 -21.17 -3.23
N ALA A 242 7.02 -20.03 -3.92
CA ALA A 242 7.77 -18.83 -3.60
C ALA A 242 7.15 -17.99 -2.46
N TYR A 243 6.05 -18.45 -1.85
CA TYR A 243 5.36 -17.76 -0.75
C TYR A 243 6.29 -17.66 0.47
N PRO A 244 6.59 -16.45 0.97
CA PRO A 244 7.49 -16.28 2.12
C PRO A 244 6.69 -16.34 3.43
N GLY A 245 6.06 -17.49 3.70
CA GLY A 245 5.10 -17.67 4.77
C GLY A 245 5.73 -17.89 6.15
N TYR A 246 5.05 -17.37 7.16
CA TYR A 246 5.35 -17.66 8.57
C TYR A 246 4.05 -17.79 9.39
N ARG A 247 4.16 -18.42 10.57
CA ARG A 247 3.03 -18.58 11.47
C ARG A 247 2.56 -17.22 12.00
N TYR A 248 1.25 -17.00 11.95
CA TYR A 248 0.60 -15.86 12.59
C TYR A 248 -0.59 -16.33 13.43
N VAL A 249 -0.83 -15.68 14.55
CA VAL A 249 -1.97 -15.93 15.42
C VAL A 249 -2.79 -14.67 15.56
N ILE A 250 -4.01 -14.69 15.02
CA ILE A 250 -4.99 -13.64 15.22
C ILE A 250 -5.56 -13.83 16.63
N LYS A 251 -5.24 -12.91 17.55
CA LYS A 251 -5.62 -13.04 18.94
C LYS A 251 -7.13 -12.94 19.15
N ALA A 252 -7.63 -13.68 20.14
CA ALA A 252 -9.01 -13.56 20.58
C ALA A 252 -9.39 -12.08 20.84
N GLY A 253 -10.63 -11.72 20.52
CA GLY A 253 -11.09 -10.34 20.62
C GLY A 253 -10.63 -9.39 19.50
N THR A 254 -9.89 -9.87 18.49
CA THR A 254 -9.54 -9.06 17.31
C THR A 254 -10.78 -8.68 16.50
N TYR A 255 -11.73 -9.61 16.36
CA TYR A 255 -13.01 -9.39 15.68
C TYR A 255 -14.19 -9.52 16.65
N PRO A 256 -15.34 -8.83 16.40
CA PRO A 256 -16.52 -8.94 17.23
C PRO A 256 -16.95 -10.40 17.44
N GLY A 257 -17.11 -10.81 18.70
CA GLY A 257 -17.54 -12.18 19.06
C GLY A 257 -16.50 -13.30 18.85
N GLN A 258 -15.30 -13.00 18.39
CA GLN A 258 -14.20 -13.96 18.30
C GLN A 258 -13.63 -14.26 19.68
N LYS A 259 -13.95 -15.45 20.22
CA LYS A 259 -13.58 -15.86 21.59
C LYS A 259 -12.25 -16.61 21.68
N LYS A 260 -11.71 -17.11 20.57
CA LYS A 260 -10.50 -17.93 20.54
C LYS A 260 -9.47 -17.35 19.60
N ASP A 261 -8.20 -17.62 19.85
CA ASP A 261 -7.11 -17.38 18.90
C ASP A 261 -7.38 -18.15 17.60
N ILE A 262 -6.95 -17.58 16.47
CA ILE A 262 -7.02 -18.23 15.15
C ILE A 262 -5.60 -18.41 14.63
N ARG A 263 -5.20 -19.66 14.41
CA ARG A 263 -3.87 -20.01 13.90
C ARG A 263 -3.88 -19.95 12.37
N THR A 264 -3.28 -18.94 11.80
CA THR A 264 -3.17 -18.74 10.36
C THR A 264 -1.72 -18.54 9.93
N ILE A 265 -1.52 -18.12 8.71
CA ILE A 265 -0.21 -17.79 8.15
C ILE A 265 -0.18 -16.34 7.66
N ALA A 266 1.01 -15.79 7.57
CA ALA A 266 1.24 -14.45 7.04
C ALA A 266 2.49 -14.41 6.17
N GLN A 267 2.62 -13.34 5.41
CA GLN A 267 3.83 -12.93 4.71
C GLN A 267 4.09 -11.44 4.99
N PRO A 268 5.29 -10.90 4.77
CA PRO A 268 5.51 -9.47 4.97
C PRO A 268 4.76 -8.63 3.93
N ASN A 269 4.28 -7.46 4.34
CA ASN A 269 3.97 -6.35 3.44
C ASN A 269 5.16 -5.39 3.42
N LEU A 270 5.45 -4.85 2.26
CA LEU A 270 6.66 -4.10 1.97
C LEU A 270 6.31 -2.74 1.40
N LEU A 271 7.04 -1.72 1.80
CA LEU A 271 7.10 -0.44 1.10
C LEU A 271 8.28 -0.51 0.13
N VAL A 272 7.99 -0.27 -1.13
CA VAL A 272 8.99 -0.19 -2.20
C VAL A 272 8.82 1.10 -2.99
N CYS A 273 9.87 1.51 -3.71
CA CYS A 273 9.82 2.65 -4.62
C CYS A 273 10.54 2.33 -5.94
N SER A 274 10.36 3.22 -6.94
CA SER A 274 11.23 3.27 -8.11
C SER A 274 12.64 3.71 -7.70
N GLU A 275 13.67 3.18 -8.37
CA GLU A 275 15.04 3.65 -8.22
C GLU A 275 15.25 5.09 -8.67
N ASP A 276 14.33 5.63 -9.48
CA ASP A 276 14.37 6.99 -10.00
C ASP A 276 14.03 8.05 -8.93
N VAL A 277 13.44 7.67 -7.81
CA VAL A 277 13.18 8.61 -6.70
C VAL A 277 14.51 9.02 -6.08
N SER A 278 14.73 10.30 -5.83
CA SER A 278 16.03 10.78 -5.35
C SER A 278 16.39 10.24 -3.97
N GLU A 279 17.70 10.09 -3.71
CA GLU A 279 18.21 9.60 -2.42
C GLU A 279 17.71 10.45 -1.26
N GLU A 280 17.75 11.78 -1.38
CA GLU A 280 17.30 12.71 -0.35
C GLU A 280 15.81 12.52 -0.05
N VAL A 281 14.99 12.41 -1.08
CA VAL A 281 13.53 12.22 -0.90
C VAL A 281 13.26 10.92 -0.14
N VAL A 282 13.83 9.78 -0.57
CA VAL A 282 13.58 8.50 0.11
C VAL A 282 14.16 8.49 1.53
N TYR A 283 15.31 9.15 1.76
CA TYR A 283 15.84 9.34 3.11
C TYR A 283 14.84 10.07 4.01
N LEU A 284 14.29 11.19 3.54
CA LEU A 284 13.32 11.99 4.30
C LEU A 284 12.01 11.23 4.54
N LEU A 285 11.50 10.51 3.54
CA LEU A 285 10.32 9.66 3.69
C LEU A 285 10.55 8.57 4.75
N THR A 286 11.69 7.88 4.68
CA THR A 286 12.06 6.83 5.63
C THR A 286 12.17 7.39 7.04
N LYS A 287 12.88 8.52 7.19
CA LYS A 287 13.05 9.20 8.48
C LYS A 287 11.70 9.60 9.07
N ALA A 288 10.85 10.28 8.31
CA ALA A 288 9.55 10.71 8.79
C ALA A 288 8.67 9.53 9.22
N LEU A 289 8.75 8.39 8.51
CA LEU A 289 8.02 7.18 8.84
C LEU A 289 8.39 6.63 10.24
N PHE A 290 9.67 6.55 10.54
CA PHE A 290 10.17 5.96 11.79
C PHE A 290 10.21 6.94 12.97
N GLU A 291 10.25 8.24 12.72
CA GLU A 291 10.25 9.26 13.78
C GLU A 291 8.83 9.64 14.25
N ASN A 292 7.78 9.15 13.56
CA ASN A 292 6.38 9.43 13.92
C ASN A 292 5.54 8.15 14.12
N PRO A 293 5.98 7.20 14.96
CA PRO A 293 5.32 5.90 15.11
C PRO A 293 3.88 6.01 15.61
N ASP A 294 3.59 6.96 16.50
CA ASP A 294 2.26 7.11 17.10
C ASP A 294 1.22 7.57 16.08
N TYR A 295 1.61 8.36 15.09
CA TYR A 295 0.71 8.74 14.00
C TYR A 295 0.19 7.51 13.24
N LEU A 296 1.07 6.60 12.86
CA LEU A 296 0.68 5.39 12.12
C LEU A 296 -0.07 4.37 12.98
N ARG A 297 0.24 4.30 14.27
CA ARG A 297 -0.51 3.49 15.25
C ARG A 297 -1.94 4.00 15.42
N ALA A 298 -2.14 5.31 15.39
CA ALA A 298 -3.48 5.92 15.43
C ALA A 298 -4.29 5.63 14.15
N VAL A 299 -3.63 5.53 12.98
CA VAL A 299 -4.30 5.17 11.72
C VAL A 299 -4.81 3.72 11.74
N HIS A 300 -3.96 2.79 12.18
CA HIS A 300 -4.31 1.36 12.22
C HIS A 300 -3.39 0.60 13.19
N LYS A 301 -3.95 -0.41 13.87
CA LYS A 301 -3.19 -1.27 14.80
C LYS A 301 -1.91 -1.85 14.19
N MET A 302 -1.90 -2.12 12.90
CA MET A 302 -0.72 -2.63 12.20
C MET A 302 0.45 -1.63 12.14
N GLY A 303 0.24 -0.36 12.41
CA GLY A 303 1.31 0.62 12.60
C GLY A 303 2.30 0.25 13.70
N THR A 304 1.89 -0.60 14.67
CA THR A 304 2.78 -1.12 15.70
C THR A 304 3.92 -2.01 15.19
N PHE A 305 3.80 -2.55 13.97
CA PHE A 305 4.83 -3.37 13.33
C PHE A 305 5.89 -2.57 12.57
N ILE A 306 5.61 -1.29 12.30
CA ILE A 306 6.57 -0.40 11.62
C ILE A 306 7.58 0.07 12.66
N THR A 307 8.61 -0.75 12.86
CA THR A 307 9.69 -0.52 13.83
C THR A 307 11.04 -0.76 13.17
N ILE A 308 12.08 -0.17 13.74
CA ILE A 308 13.46 -0.36 13.27
C ILE A 308 13.85 -1.85 13.26
N ASP A 309 13.47 -2.60 14.30
CA ASP A 309 13.80 -4.03 14.42
C ASP A 309 13.18 -4.88 13.30
N ASN A 310 12.01 -4.49 12.80
CA ASN A 310 11.33 -5.20 11.73
C ASN A 310 11.70 -4.70 10.33
N ALA A 311 12.34 -3.55 10.23
CA ALA A 311 12.46 -2.77 8.99
C ALA A 311 13.06 -3.55 7.81
N LEU A 312 14.03 -4.40 8.05
CA LEU A 312 14.75 -5.14 7.00
C LEU A 312 14.21 -6.55 6.76
N SER A 313 13.17 -6.96 7.50
CA SER A 313 12.64 -8.32 7.44
C SER A 313 11.95 -8.63 6.11
N GLY A 314 12.41 -9.69 5.41
CA GLY A 314 11.76 -10.19 4.21
C GLY A 314 11.81 -9.27 2.98
N LEU A 315 12.68 -8.29 2.96
CA LEU A 315 12.85 -7.39 1.82
C LEU A 315 13.39 -8.15 0.59
N PRO A 316 12.75 -8.00 -0.58
CA PRO A 316 13.06 -8.82 -1.76
C PRO A 316 14.13 -8.23 -2.67
N ALA A 317 14.32 -6.92 -2.64
CA ALA A 317 15.20 -6.13 -3.49
C ALA A 317 16.18 -5.33 -2.64
N PRO A 318 17.32 -4.88 -3.19
CA PRO A 318 18.22 -3.96 -2.50
C PRO A 318 17.47 -2.74 -1.96
N LEU A 319 17.97 -2.20 -0.85
CA LEU A 319 17.45 -0.95 -0.30
C LEU A 319 17.64 0.19 -1.31
N HIS A 320 16.74 1.14 -1.27
CA HIS A 320 16.98 2.43 -1.91
C HIS A 320 18.15 3.15 -1.20
N PRO A 321 19.06 3.86 -1.90
CA PRO A 321 20.18 4.56 -1.26
C PRO A 321 19.79 5.44 -0.09
N GLY A 322 18.66 6.17 -0.18
CA GLY A 322 18.14 7.00 0.91
C GLY A 322 17.70 6.19 2.14
N ALA A 323 17.04 5.04 1.94
CA ALA A 323 16.69 4.16 3.04
C ALA A 323 17.95 3.52 3.68
N LEU A 324 18.89 3.09 2.85
CA LEU A 324 20.19 2.57 3.31
C LEU A 324 20.93 3.58 4.18
N LYS A 325 20.98 4.85 3.76
CA LYS A 325 21.59 5.95 4.52
C LYS A 325 20.96 6.08 5.90
N PHE A 326 19.63 6.13 5.96
CA PHE A 326 18.90 6.23 7.22
C PHE A 326 19.19 5.05 8.16
N TYR A 327 19.17 3.81 7.66
CA TYR A 327 19.42 2.64 8.50
C TYR A 327 20.87 2.58 9.01
N LYS A 328 21.85 3.00 8.22
CA LYS A 328 23.24 3.14 8.67
C LYS A 328 23.38 4.18 9.79
N GLU A 329 22.70 5.32 9.68
CA GLU A 329 22.67 6.34 10.74
C GLU A 329 22.04 5.82 12.03
N LYS A 330 21.08 4.88 11.93
CA LYS A 330 20.48 4.19 13.09
C LYS A 330 21.31 3.01 13.60
N GLY A 331 22.47 2.73 13.00
CA GLY A 331 23.38 1.68 13.43
C GLY A 331 22.95 0.26 13.08
N LEU A 332 22.02 0.08 12.11
CA LEU A 332 21.59 -1.26 11.71
C LEU A 332 22.67 -1.97 10.90
N GLU A 333 22.89 -3.24 11.19
CA GLU A 333 23.65 -4.13 10.32
C GLU A 333 22.83 -4.47 9.07
N ILE A 334 23.34 -4.12 7.90
CA ILE A 334 22.63 -4.31 6.64
C ILE A 334 23.08 -5.60 5.97
N PRO A 335 22.17 -6.57 5.76
CA PRO A 335 22.46 -7.79 5.02
C PRO A 335 23.06 -7.49 3.63
N LYS A 336 24.11 -8.20 3.23
CA LYS A 336 24.80 -7.96 1.92
C LYS A 336 23.85 -7.95 0.73
N ALA A 337 22.81 -8.81 0.75
CA ALA A 337 21.82 -8.88 -0.31
C ALA A 337 20.95 -7.61 -0.44
N LEU A 338 20.91 -6.78 0.58
CA LEU A 338 20.14 -5.52 0.59
C LEU A 338 20.98 -4.29 0.27
N ILE A 339 22.29 -4.45 0.09
CA ILE A 339 23.18 -3.34 -0.32
C ILE A 339 23.03 -3.17 -1.84
N PRO A 340 22.67 -1.97 -2.34
CA PRO A 340 22.64 -1.69 -3.77
C PRO A 340 24.02 -1.95 -4.39
N GLN A 341 24.06 -2.69 -5.50
CA GLN A 341 25.26 -2.77 -6.32
C GLN A 341 25.39 -1.45 -7.10
N LYS A 342 26.62 -0.95 -7.19
CA LYS A 342 26.94 0.26 -7.97
C LYS A 342 26.73 0.03 -9.44
#